data_4fc006a581f342f36f9fe6f4ea131ed0
#
_entry.id   4fc006a581f342f36f9fe6f4ea131ed0
#
_cell.length_a   1.000
_cell.length_b   1.000
_cell.length_c   1.000
_cell.angle_alpha   90.00
_cell.angle_beta   90.00
_cell.angle_gamma   90.00
#
_symmetry.space_group_name_H-M   'P 1'
#
loop_
_entity.id
_entity.type
_entity.pdbx_description
1 polymer ?
#
loop_
_entity_poly.entity_id
_entity_poly.type
_entity_poly.pdbx_seq_one_letter_code
_entity_poly.pdbx_strand_id
1 'polypeptide(L)'
;MKTKKILRRLFLTVLVLIVAVIVLGLGFRLVDGRSPQAYVVSHILPQTTMEDYEKGKTDVTDKNTVEIPDDVKFPREVTQYKVGHMQVFECAAEDDSKPIVLYIHGGAYVNNFSLPHWKAMAEWAETTGCGMVIPNYPLLFRYTVKDAFPLMIQLYRQLQGRFPAKRVVIMGDSAGGGFSLALAQEIQKTDSLDLPGRLILISPWVDVLGGDDALQEYDTFLNNEVLRHVGADWAGELDPRDPIVSPLYGDMQGLPPTDLFTGTWEVFYTDIVKTCDKMKAAGVDVSLHVKEKMGHVYPLWPCPEGKEARKMIAEIISKVKF
;
A
#
# COMPACT_ATOMS: atom_id res chain seq x y z
N MET A 1 35.82 20.35 -41.19
CA MET A 1 34.49 20.92 -41.51
C MET A 1 33.36 19.90 -41.55
N LYS A 2 33.52 18.72 -42.17
CA LYS A 2 32.46 17.68 -42.29
C LYS A 2 31.99 17.16 -40.94
N THR A 3 32.89 16.91 -39.98
CA THR A 3 32.55 16.36 -38.63
C THR A 3 31.69 17.32 -37.79
N LYS A 4 31.97 18.63 -37.78
CA LYS A 4 31.15 19.64 -37.12
C LYS A 4 29.73 19.74 -37.68
N LYS A 5 29.56 19.56 -39.00
CA LYS A 5 28.25 19.54 -39.66
C LYS A 5 27.44 18.28 -39.28
N ILE A 6 28.10 17.13 -39.13
CA ILE A 6 27.45 15.87 -38.75
C ILE A 6 27.01 15.96 -37.29
N LEU A 7 27.88 16.42 -36.35
CA LEU A 7 27.53 16.62 -34.95
C LEU A 7 26.36 17.61 -34.78
N ARG A 8 26.34 18.70 -35.52
CA ARG A 8 25.23 19.67 -35.45
C ARG A 8 23.91 19.08 -35.98
N ARG A 9 23.95 18.26 -37.05
CA ARG A 9 22.76 17.56 -37.54
C ARG A 9 22.25 16.55 -36.51
N LEU A 10 23.15 15.74 -35.90
CA LEU A 10 22.80 14.78 -34.86
C LEU A 10 22.16 15.47 -33.66
N PHE A 11 22.76 16.57 -33.20
CA PHE A 11 22.22 17.38 -32.09
C PHE A 11 20.82 17.93 -32.41
N LEU A 12 20.61 18.48 -33.64
CA LEU A 12 19.31 18.98 -34.05
C LEU A 12 18.26 17.87 -34.15
N THR A 13 18.63 16.68 -34.66
CA THR A 13 17.73 15.53 -34.74
C THR A 13 17.32 15.07 -33.33
N VAL A 14 18.27 14.96 -32.42
CA VAL A 14 17.99 14.60 -30.99
C VAL A 14 17.11 15.65 -30.35
N LEU A 15 17.38 16.94 -30.56
CA LEU A 15 16.56 18.02 -30.00
C LEU A 15 15.12 17.98 -30.57
N VAL A 16 14.93 17.75 -31.87
CA VAL A 16 13.60 17.61 -32.46
C VAL A 16 12.86 16.41 -31.89
N LEU A 17 13.53 15.27 -31.70
CA LEU A 17 12.93 14.09 -31.06
C LEU A 17 12.52 14.36 -29.65
N ILE A 18 13.36 15.04 -28.84
CA ILE A 18 13.03 15.43 -27.46
C ILE A 18 11.80 16.34 -27.43
N VAL A 19 11.77 17.36 -28.31
CA VAL A 19 10.62 18.28 -28.40
C VAL A 19 9.35 17.53 -28.82
N ALA A 20 9.44 16.61 -29.79
CA ALA A 20 8.33 15.79 -30.23
C ALA A 20 7.79 14.92 -29.09
N VAL A 21 8.65 14.27 -28.32
CA VAL A 21 8.26 13.47 -27.14
C VAL A 21 7.57 14.33 -26.07
N ILE A 22 8.11 15.54 -25.82
CA ILE A 22 7.48 16.48 -24.86
C ILE A 22 6.11 16.92 -25.35
N VAL A 23 5.98 17.31 -26.62
CA VAL A 23 4.70 17.78 -27.19
C VAL A 23 3.66 16.65 -27.22
N LEU A 24 4.07 15.44 -27.59
CA LEU A 24 3.20 14.27 -27.57
C LEU A 24 2.79 13.93 -26.13
N GLY A 25 3.71 13.98 -25.16
CA GLY A 25 3.43 13.75 -23.76
C GLY A 25 2.47 14.79 -23.15
N LEU A 26 2.65 16.08 -23.51
CA LEU A 26 1.72 17.15 -23.12
C LEU A 26 0.36 16.99 -23.79
N GLY A 27 0.32 16.68 -25.08
CA GLY A 27 -0.92 16.42 -25.81
C GLY A 27 -1.69 15.23 -25.24
N PHE A 28 -0.98 14.15 -24.92
CA PHE A 28 -1.57 12.98 -24.25
C PHE A 28 -2.18 13.37 -22.91
N ARG A 29 -1.46 14.11 -22.06
CA ARG A 29 -1.93 14.57 -20.75
C ARG A 29 -3.16 15.48 -20.84
N LEU A 30 -3.26 16.28 -21.89
CA LEU A 30 -4.43 17.14 -22.15
C LEU A 30 -5.68 16.33 -22.55
N VAL A 31 -5.49 15.19 -23.21
CA VAL A 31 -6.60 14.33 -23.68
C VAL A 31 -7.00 13.30 -22.62
N ASP A 32 -6.05 12.54 -22.08
CA ASP A 32 -6.31 11.47 -21.10
C ASP A 32 -6.42 12.01 -19.66
N GLY A 33 -5.69 13.08 -19.33
CA GLY A 33 -5.61 13.67 -17.98
C GLY A 33 -4.50 13.06 -17.12
N ARG A 34 -3.91 11.92 -17.52
CA ARG A 34 -2.81 11.22 -16.83
C ARG A 34 -1.49 11.43 -17.57
N SER A 35 -0.38 11.11 -16.90
CA SER A 35 0.91 11.00 -17.58
C SER A 35 0.94 9.79 -18.52
N PRO A 36 1.73 9.83 -19.62
CA PRO A 36 1.93 8.66 -20.47
C PRO A 36 2.43 7.44 -19.70
N GLN A 37 3.26 7.64 -18.66
CA GLN A 37 3.77 6.58 -17.81
C GLN A 37 2.63 5.91 -17.02
N ALA A 38 1.71 6.69 -16.43
CA ALA A 38 0.57 6.16 -15.71
C ALA A 38 -0.35 5.34 -16.64
N TYR A 39 -0.57 5.84 -17.86
CA TYR A 39 -1.33 5.11 -18.88
C TYR A 39 -0.67 3.78 -19.21
N VAL A 40 0.64 3.77 -19.49
CA VAL A 40 1.37 2.53 -19.80
C VAL A 40 1.30 1.55 -18.63
N VAL A 41 1.57 2.01 -17.40
CA VAL A 41 1.51 1.14 -16.21
C VAL A 41 0.14 0.51 -16.08
N SER A 42 -0.94 1.28 -16.23
CA SER A 42 -2.31 0.75 -16.11
C SER A 42 -2.66 -0.32 -17.16
N HIS A 43 -1.94 -0.41 -18.28
CA HIS A 43 -2.22 -1.39 -19.34
C HIS A 43 -1.24 -2.56 -19.39
N ILE A 44 -0.10 -2.49 -18.67
CA ILE A 44 0.86 -3.59 -18.63
C ILE A 44 0.73 -4.46 -17.38
N LEU A 45 0.02 -3.98 -16.35
CA LEU A 45 -0.25 -4.79 -15.16
C LEU A 45 -1.25 -5.89 -15.54
N PRO A 46 -0.90 -7.17 -15.33
CA PRO A 46 -1.83 -8.25 -15.61
C PRO A 46 -2.95 -8.25 -14.58
N GLN A 47 -4.19 -8.40 -15.05
CA GLN A 47 -5.31 -8.63 -14.18
C GLN A 47 -5.28 -10.07 -13.64
N THR A 48 -5.48 -10.25 -12.34
CA THR A 48 -5.57 -11.57 -11.73
C THR A 48 -6.82 -12.32 -12.24
N THR A 49 -6.65 -13.57 -12.63
CA THR A 49 -7.72 -14.42 -13.17
C THR A 49 -8.17 -15.47 -12.16
N MET A 50 -9.34 -16.09 -12.41
CA MET A 50 -9.78 -17.27 -11.64
C MET A 50 -8.82 -18.45 -11.79
N GLU A 51 -8.17 -18.59 -12.95
CA GLU A 51 -7.13 -19.61 -13.15
C GLU A 51 -5.94 -19.40 -12.22
N ASP A 52 -5.47 -18.14 -12.09
CA ASP A 52 -4.38 -17.78 -11.16
C ASP A 52 -4.77 -18.09 -9.71
N TYR A 53 -6.02 -17.80 -9.32
CA TYR A 53 -6.54 -18.10 -8.00
C TYR A 53 -6.58 -19.61 -7.71
N GLU A 54 -7.13 -20.42 -8.61
CA GLU A 54 -7.18 -21.87 -8.44
C GLU A 54 -5.77 -22.51 -8.43
N LYS A 55 -4.87 -21.98 -9.25
CA LYS A 55 -3.46 -22.39 -9.22
C LYS A 55 -2.80 -22.03 -7.90
N GLY A 56 -3.12 -20.86 -7.35
CA GLY A 56 -2.61 -20.42 -6.03
C GLY A 56 -2.99 -21.37 -4.89
N LYS A 57 -4.19 -21.96 -4.92
CA LYS A 57 -4.64 -22.94 -3.92
C LYS A 57 -3.79 -24.22 -3.89
N THR A 58 -3.20 -24.57 -5.01
CA THR A 58 -2.34 -25.75 -5.14
C THR A 58 -0.85 -25.45 -5.02
N ASP A 59 -0.48 -24.15 -4.95
CA ASP A 59 0.89 -23.72 -4.78
C ASP A 59 1.36 -23.99 -3.35
N VAL A 60 2.28 -24.95 -3.22
CA VAL A 60 2.88 -25.34 -1.93
C VAL A 60 4.14 -24.54 -1.60
N THR A 61 4.50 -23.55 -2.39
CA THR A 61 5.69 -22.70 -2.17
C THR A 61 5.63 -22.05 -0.80
N ASP A 62 6.72 -22.13 -0.04
CA ASP A 62 6.80 -21.45 1.25
C ASP A 62 6.96 -19.94 1.05
N LYS A 63 5.88 -19.21 1.31
CA LYS A 63 5.84 -17.74 1.25
C LYS A 63 6.20 -17.07 2.58
N ASN A 64 6.57 -17.86 3.61
CA ASN A 64 6.89 -17.31 4.93
C ASN A 64 8.30 -16.72 5.02
N THR A 65 9.13 -16.93 3.99
CA THR A 65 10.48 -16.38 3.91
C THR A 65 10.63 -15.61 2.61
N VAL A 66 11.00 -14.34 2.72
CA VAL A 66 11.28 -13.46 1.59
C VAL A 66 12.65 -12.80 1.79
N GLU A 67 13.22 -12.31 0.71
CA GLU A 67 14.47 -11.55 0.71
C GLU A 67 14.23 -10.15 0.13
N ILE A 68 15.02 -9.19 0.59
CA ILE A 68 15.03 -7.86 0.00
C ILE A 68 15.75 -7.95 -1.35
N PRO A 69 15.15 -7.48 -2.45
CA PRO A 69 15.81 -7.52 -3.76
C PRO A 69 17.15 -6.76 -3.76
N ASP A 70 18.15 -7.28 -4.45
CA ASP A 70 19.53 -6.74 -4.47
C ASP A 70 19.61 -5.28 -4.96
N ASP A 71 18.67 -4.86 -5.81
CA ASP A 71 18.58 -3.51 -6.36
C ASP A 71 17.88 -2.51 -5.42
N VAL A 72 17.41 -2.96 -4.25
CA VAL A 72 16.81 -2.11 -3.21
C VAL A 72 17.85 -1.81 -2.14
N LYS A 73 18.03 -0.53 -1.84
CA LYS A 73 18.94 -0.07 -0.81
C LYS A 73 18.17 0.78 0.20
N PHE A 74 18.12 0.30 1.44
CA PHE A 74 17.67 1.10 2.57
C PHE A 74 18.80 2.04 3.03
N PRO A 75 18.46 3.21 3.60
CA PRO A 75 19.48 4.18 4.03
C PRO A 75 20.31 3.72 5.24
N ARG A 76 19.83 2.71 5.95
CA ARG A 76 20.48 2.12 7.12
C ARG A 76 20.39 0.60 7.04
N GLU A 77 21.18 -0.10 7.85
CA GLU A 77 21.15 -1.56 7.94
C GLU A 77 19.74 -2.07 8.25
N VAL A 78 19.33 -3.11 7.55
CA VAL A 78 18.06 -3.81 7.81
C VAL A 78 18.36 -5.08 8.57
N THR A 79 17.88 -5.15 9.80
CA THR A 79 17.92 -6.35 10.62
C THR A 79 16.70 -7.21 10.38
N GLN A 80 16.78 -8.49 10.73
CA GLN A 80 15.68 -9.44 10.62
C GLN A 80 15.48 -10.18 11.92
N TYR A 81 14.21 -10.38 12.31
CA TYR A 81 13.84 -11.21 13.45
C TYR A 81 12.49 -11.90 13.19
N LYS A 82 12.00 -12.67 14.15
CA LYS A 82 10.72 -13.36 14.05
C LYS A 82 9.79 -13.01 15.20
N VAL A 83 8.50 -12.92 14.90
CA VAL A 83 7.39 -12.89 15.86
C VAL A 83 6.58 -14.16 15.63
N GLY A 84 6.70 -15.14 16.53
CA GLY A 84 6.29 -16.50 16.22
C GLY A 84 7.04 -17.06 15.02
N HIS A 85 6.32 -17.43 13.96
CA HIS A 85 6.89 -17.85 12.70
C HIS A 85 6.95 -16.72 11.64
N MET A 86 6.38 -15.56 11.92
CA MET A 86 6.34 -14.40 11.03
C MET A 86 7.72 -13.73 10.98
N GLN A 87 8.30 -13.62 9.79
CA GLN A 87 9.53 -12.86 9.53
C GLN A 87 9.22 -11.36 9.58
N VAL A 88 10.11 -10.60 10.21
CA VAL A 88 10.00 -9.13 10.30
C VAL A 88 11.34 -8.52 9.90
N PHE A 89 11.31 -7.56 9.00
CA PHE A 89 12.45 -6.71 8.67
C PHE A 89 12.35 -5.39 9.41
N GLU A 90 13.47 -4.87 9.86
CA GLU A 90 13.51 -3.61 10.56
C GLU A 90 14.69 -2.76 10.12
N CYS A 91 14.40 -1.59 9.55
CA CYS A 91 15.34 -0.51 9.31
C CYS A 91 15.16 0.51 10.44
N ALA A 92 16.20 0.76 11.24
CA ALA A 92 16.11 1.70 12.35
C ALA A 92 15.78 3.13 11.88
N ALA A 93 15.14 3.93 12.73
CA ALA A 93 15.00 5.37 12.51
C ALA A 93 16.37 6.06 12.54
N GLU A 94 16.47 7.21 11.90
CA GLU A 94 17.70 8.01 11.89
C GLU A 94 18.09 8.45 13.31
N ASP A 95 17.10 8.87 14.09
CA ASP A 95 17.20 9.24 15.49
C ASP A 95 15.85 9.12 16.21
N ASP A 96 15.80 9.44 17.50
CA ASP A 96 14.60 9.33 18.33
C ASP A 96 13.52 10.38 18.01
N SER A 97 13.81 11.39 17.21
CA SER A 97 12.84 12.40 16.77
C SER A 97 12.04 11.94 15.53
N LYS A 98 12.37 10.78 14.95
CA LYS A 98 11.73 10.29 13.74
C LYS A 98 10.67 9.23 14.07
N PRO A 99 9.55 9.18 13.33
CA PRO A 99 8.51 8.17 13.53
C PRO A 99 8.98 6.77 13.15
N ILE A 100 8.22 5.78 13.60
CA ILE A 100 8.37 4.36 13.22
C ILE A 100 7.17 3.99 12.37
N VAL A 101 7.39 3.55 11.15
CA VAL A 101 6.35 3.10 10.24
C VAL A 101 6.24 1.57 10.30
N LEU A 102 5.13 1.05 10.78
CA LEU A 102 4.74 -0.34 10.61
C LEU A 102 4.03 -0.47 9.28
N TYR A 103 4.71 -1.03 8.27
CA TYR A 103 4.18 -1.17 6.92
C TYR A 103 3.64 -2.56 6.66
N ILE A 104 2.34 -2.67 6.40
CA ILE A 104 1.63 -3.92 6.10
C ILE A 104 1.35 -3.96 4.60
N HIS A 105 1.98 -4.90 3.89
CA HIS A 105 1.92 -4.95 2.43
C HIS A 105 0.59 -5.46 1.89
N GLY A 106 0.26 -5.02 0.67
CA GLY A 106 -0.81 -5.55 -0.13
C GLY A 106 -0.48 -6.89 -0.79
N GLY A 107 -1.32 -7.31 -1.73
CA GLY A 107 -1.17 -8.58 -2.46
C GLY A 107 -2.31 -9.54 -2.21
N ALA A 108 -3.49 -9.01 -1.88
CA ALA A 108 -4.74 -9.75 -1.67
C ALA A 108 -4.60 -10.92 -0.67
N TYR A 109 -3.75 -10.79 0.34
CA TYR A 109 -3.43 -11.83 1.33
C TYR A 109 -2.81 -13.11 0.72
N VAL A 110 -2.54 -13.14 -0.58
CA VAL A 110 -2.01 -14.28 -1.34
C VAL A 110 -0.55 -14.08 -1.73
N ASN A 111 -0.19 -12.85 -2.09
CA ASN A 111 1.14 -12.52 -2.62
C ASN A 111 1.98 -11.77 -1.59
N ASN A 112 3.28 -12.05 -1.61
CA ASN A 112 4.28 -11.32 -0.86
C ASN A 112 4.57 -9.94 -1.47
N PHE A 113 5.55 -9.26 -0.88
CA PHE A 113 6.06 -7.99 -1.38
C PHE A 113 6.43 -8.05 -2.86
N SER A 114 6.02 -7.05 -3.61
CA SER A 114 6.55 -6.78 -4.94
C SER A 114 7.69 -5.75 -4.87
N LEU A 115 8.48 -5.65 -5.94
CA LEU A 115 9.57 -4.67 -6.03
C LEU A 115 9.11 -3.22 -5.79
N PRO A 116 7.93 -2.75 -6.27
CA PRO A 116 7.41 -1.43 -5.92
C PRO A 116 7.23 -1.20 -4.42
N HIS A 117 6.78 -2.18 -3.63
CA HIS A 117 6.69 -2.05 -2.18
C HIS A 117 8.06 -1.76 -1.56
N TRP A 118 9.06 -2.58 -1.88
CA TRP A 118 10.42 -2.43 -1.36
C TRP A 118 11.02 -1.06 -1.71
N LYS A 119 10.86 -0.63 -2.97
CA LYS A 119 11.38 0.68 -3.43
C LYS A 119 10.70 1.85 -2.73
N ALA A 120 9.38 1.79 -2.55
CA ALA A 120 8.64 2.85 -1.85
C ALA A 120 9.03 2.94 -0.37
N MET A 121 9.16 1.80 0.32
CA MET A 121 9.59 1.77 1.73
C MET A 121 11.00 2.32 1.91
N ALA A 122 11.94 1.96 1.03
CA ALA A 122 13.29 2.51 1.05
C ALA A 122 13.31 4.02 0.76
N GLU A 123 12.50 4.49 -0.21
CA GLU A 123 12.32 5.92 -0.53
C GLU A 123 11.78 6.71 0.66
N TRP A 124 10.78 6.19 1.39
CA TRP A 124 10.24 6.86 2.58
C TRP A 124 11.26 6.86 3.73
N ALA A 125 11.95 5.75 3.99
CA ALA A 125 13.00 5.68 5.01
C ALA A 125 14.15 6.67 4.74
N GLU A 126 14.55 6.82 3.48
CA GLU A 126 15.58 7.78 3.04
C GLU A 126 15.10 9.23 3.18
N THR A 127 13.89 9.51 2.67
CA THR A 127 13.39 10.90 2.56
C THR A 127 13.01 11.50 3.92
N THR A 128 12.50 10.66 4.84
CA THR A 128 11.95 11.13 6.13
C THR A 128 12.83 10.84 7.32
N GLY A 129 13.81 9.94 7.19
CA GLY A 129 14.60 9.40 8.29
C GLY A 129 13.81 8.43 9.19
N CYS A 130 12.54 8.09 8.86
CA CYS A 130 11.73 7.19 9.68
C CYS A 130 12.34 5.79 9.80
N GLY A 131 12.03 5.10 10.90
CA GLY A 131 12.23 3.67 10.98
C GLY A 131 11.13 2.92 10.24
N MET A 132 11.49 1.76 9.68
CA MET A 132 10.53 0.87 9.00
C MET A 132 10.50 -0.47 9.70
N VAL A 133 9.31 -0.95 10.04
CA VAL A 133 9.06 -2.29 10.54
C VAL A 133 8.14 -2.98 9.54
N ILE A 134 8.60 -4.06 8.96
CA ILE A 134 8.03 -4.65 7.75
C ILE A 134 7.76 -6.14 8.01
N PRO A 135 6.56 -6.51 8.50
CA PRO A 135 6.19 -7.89 8.72
C PRO A 135 5.85 -8.60 7.42
N ASN A 136 6.41 -9.78 7.21
CA ASN A 136 5.95 -10.75 6.25
C ASN A 136 4.86 -11.61 6.90
N TYR A 137 3.65 -11.06 7.01
CA TYR A 137 2.56 -11.72 7.72
C TYR A 137 2.10 -13.01 7.01
N PRO A 138 1.56 -14.00 7.76
CA PRO A 138 1.09 -15.26 7.18
C PRO A 138 0.04 -15.05 6.10
N LEU A 139 0.23 -15.70 4.95
CA LEU A 139 -0.60 -15.53 3.76
C LEU A 139 -1.58 -16.68 3.56
N LEU A 140 -2.64 -16.39 2.82
CA LEU A 140 -3.71 -17.32 2.43
C LEU A 140 -3.15 -18.57 1.73
N PHE A 141 -3.98 -19.59 1.69
CA PHE A 141 -3.81 -20.97 1.31
C PHE A 141 -3.04 -21.85 2.30
N ARG A 142 -2.30 -21.21 3.24
CA ARG A 142 -1.76 -21.89 4.42
C ARG A 142 -2.36 -21.37 5.72
N TYR A 143 -2.74 -20.10 5.73
CA TYR A 143 -3.17 -19.38 6.91
C TYR A 143 -4.42 -18.55 6.58
N THR A 144 -5.13 -18.16 7.60
CA THR A 144 -6.28 -17.25 7.52
C THR A 144 -6.02 -16.02 8.39
N VAL A 145 -6.96 -15.12 8.44
CA VAL A 145 -6.91 -13.96 9.34
C VAL A 145 -6.71 -14.38 10.80
N LYS A 146 -7.28 -15.52 11.23
CA LYS A 146 -7.13 -16.06 12.60
C LYS A 146 -5.68 -16.40 12.96
N ASP A 147 -4.86 -16.76 11.98
CA ASP A 147 -3.44 -17.08 12.20
C ASP A 147 -2.57 -15.83 12.14
N ALA A 148 -2.85 -14.93 11.22
CA ALA A 148 -2.04 -13.73 10.99
C ALA A 148 -2.29 -12.64 12.03
N PHE A 149 -3.54 -12.42 12.40
CA PHE A 149 -3.94 -11.28 13.25
C PHE A 149 -3.28 -11.29 14.64
N PRO A 150 -3.23 -12.42 15.38
CA PRO A 150 -2.56 -12.49 16.69
C PRO A 150 -1.07 -12.15 16.62
N LEU A 151 -0.39 -12.53 15.54
CA LEU A 151 1.03 -12.21 15.35
C LEU A 151 1.25 -10.72 15.12
N MET A 152 0.34 -10.05 14.40
CA MET A 152 0.39 -8.61 14.19
C MET A 152 0.11 -7.83 15.48
N ILE A 153 -0.84 -8.27 16.32
CA ILE A 153 -1.06 -7.71 17.67
C ILE A 153 0.18 -7.91 18.54
N GLN A 154 0.80 -9.10 18.49
CA GLN A 154 2.04 -9.36 19.22
C GLN A 154 3.18 -8.45 18.77
N LEU A 155 3.34 -8.26 17.45
CA LEU A 155 4.33 -7.33 16.89
C LEU A 155 4.08 -5.90 17.37
N TYR A 156 2.83 -5.42 17.30
CA TYR A 156 2.48 -4.07 17.75
C TYR A 156 2.77 -3.88 19.25
N ARG A 157 2.45 -4.87 20.09
CA ARG A 157 2.80 -4.86 21.51
C ARG A 157 4.31 -4.77 21.76
N GLN A 158 5.12 -5.48 20.97
CA GLN A 158 6.58 -5.36 21.05
C GLN A 158 7.06 -3.96 20.64
N LEU A 159 6.46 -3.35 19.61
CA LEU A 159 6.79 -1.97 19.19
C LEU A 159 6.43 -0.98 20.28
N GLN A 160 5.26 -1.09 20.89
CA GLN A 160 4.83 -0.23 21.99
C GLN A 160 5.72 -0.38 23.24
N GLY A 161 6.27 -1.55 23.49
CA GLY A 161 7.28 -1.77 24.54
C GLY A 161 8.62 -1.07 24.30
N ARG A 162 8.89 -0.67 23.03
CA ARG A 162 10.14 -0.02 22.61
C ARG A 162 9.97 1.46 22.28
N PHE A 163 8.78 1.86 21.84
CA PHE A 163 8.49 3.20 21.32
C PHE A 163 7.17 3.71 21.92
N PRO A 164 7.04 5.02 22.20
CA PRO A 164 5.74 5.61 22.49
C PRO A 164 4.76 5.31 21.35
N ALA A 165 3.54 4.90 21.67
CA ALA A 165 2.56 4.53 20.64
C ALA A 165 2.32 5.66 19.62
N LYS A 166 2.32 6.92 20.07
CA LYS A 166 2.15 8.09 19.18
C LYS A 166 3.30 8.28 18.19
N ARG A 167 4.45 7.66 18.42
CA ARG A 167 5.58 7.62 17.47
C ARG A 167 5.35 6.61 16.35
N VAL A 168 4.45 5.64 16.52
CA VAL A 168 4.16 4.61 15.53
C VAL A 168 3.13 5.13 14.53
N VAL A 169 3.43 4.93 13.25
CA VAL A 169 2.50 5.08 12.12
C VAL A 169 2.18 3.71 11.60
N ILE A 170 0.92 3.30 11.57
CA ILE A 170 0.52 2.08 10.86
C ILE A 170 0.15 2.48 9.44
N MET A 171 0.79 1.84 8.47
CA MET A 171 0.63 2.14 7.05
C MET A 171 0.50 0.84 6.26
N GLY A 172 -0.36 0.85 5.25
CA GLY A 172 -0.47 -0.31 4.37
C GLY A 172 -1.22 0.01 3.09
N ASP A 173 -1.06 -0.88 2.12
CA ASP A 173 -1.71 -0.77 0.83
C ASP A 173 -2.64 -1.97 0.56
N SER A 174 -3.71 -1.76 -0.20
CA SER A 174 -4.62 -2.83 -0.63
C SER A 174 -5.12 -3.69 0.55
N ALA A 175 -4.90 -5.00 0.51
CA ALA A 175 -5.17 -5.93 1.61
C ALA A 175 -4.46 -5.49 2.91
N GLY A 176 -3.20 -5.04 2.82
CA GLY A 176 -2.47 -4.52 3.97
C GLY A 176 -3.05 -3.21 4.50
N GLY A 177 -3.68 -2.41 3.65
CA GLY A 177 -4.43 -1.21 4.06
C GLY A 177 -5.68 -1.56 4.86
N GLY A 178 -6.45 -2.56 4.39
CA GLY A 178 -7.57 -3.13 5.13
C GLY A 178 -7.13 -3.72 6.48
N PHE A 179 -6.07 -4.54 6.46
CA PHE A 179 -5.48 -5.10 7.67
C PHE A 179 -5.02 -4.01 8.66
N SER A 180 -4.43 -2.92 8.17
CA SER A 180 -3.98 -1.78 8.99
C SER A 180 -5.14 -1.13 9.74
N LEU A 181 -6.28 -0.94 9.08
CA LEU A 181 -7.48 -0.40 9.70
C LEU A 181 -8.07 -1.36 10.72
N ALA A 182 -8.20 -2.66 10.38
CA ALA A 182 -8.65 -3.70 11.29
C ALA A 182 -7.75 -3.79 12.55
N LEU A 183 -6.43 -3.73 12.34
CA LEU A 183 -5.46 -3.74 13.44
C LEU A 183 -5.65 -2.54 14.38
N ALA A 184 -5.87 -1.34 13.85
CA ALA A 184 -6.11 -0.16 14.67
C ALA A 184 -7.42 -0.27 15.47
N GLN A 185 -8.49 -0.82 14.88
CA GLN A 185 -9.76 -1.08 15.56
C GLN A 185 -9.61 -2.11 16.69
N GLU A 186 -8.77 -3.11 16.50
CA GLU A 186 -8.54 -4.13 17.53
C GLU A 186 -7.61 -3.63 18.64
N ILE A 187 -6.59 -2.83 18.32
CA ILE A 187 -5.76 -2.13 19.31
C ILE A 187 -6.64 -1.29 20.22
N GLN A 188 -7.61 -0.57 19.66
CA GLN A 188 -8.53 0.28 20.42
C GLN A 188 -9.38 -0.50 21.44
N LYS A 189 -9.76 -1.73 21.13
CA LYS A 189 -10.52 -2.61 22.04
C LYS A 189 -9.65 -3.27 23.11
N THR A 190 -8.34 -3.15 22.99
CA THR A 190 -7.36 -3.84 23.85
C THR A 190 -6.84 -2.87 24.91
N ASP A 191 -7.33 -2.94 26.13
CA ASP A 191 -6.99 -2.02 27.24
C ASP A 191 -5.49 -1.84 27.51
N SER A 192 -4.67 -2.83 27.13
CA SER A 192 -3.21 -2.80 27.33
C SER A 192 -2.42 -2.21 26.14
N LEU A 193 -3.10 -1.69 25.12
CA LEU A 193 -2.47 -1.13 23.94
C LEU A 193 -2.98 0.29 23.67
N ASP A 194 -2.06 1.20 23.38
CA ASP A 194 -2.38 2.56 22.95
C ASP A 194 -2.42 2.66 21.43
N LEU A 195 -3.32 3.49 20.92
CA LEU A 195 -3.44 3.73 19.49
C LEU A 195 -2.19 4.42 18.89
N PRO A 196 -1.80 4.06 17.66
CA PRO A 196 -0.69 4.70 16.94
C PRO A 196 -0.94 6.21 16.76
N GLY A 197 0.11 6.92 16.37
CA GLY A 197 0.00 8.36 16.09
C GLY A 197 -0.77 8.67 14.83
N ARG A 198 -0.78 7.76 13.86
CA ARG A 198 -1.43 7.99 12.56
C ARG A 198 -1.67 6.69 11.79
N LEU A 199 -2.70 6.69 10.93
CA LEU A 199 -2.90 5.68 9.89
C LEU A 199 -2.66 6.31 8.51
N ILE A 200 -2.00 5.55 7.61
CA ILE A 200 -1.85 5.91 6.20
C ILE A 200 -2.29 4.70 5.37
N LEU A 201 -3.41 4.80 4.71
CA LEU A 201 -4.07 3.68 4.02
C LEU A 201 -4.11 3.96 2.51
N ILE A 202 -3.39 3.13 1.75
CA ILE A 202 -3.27 3.28 0.30
C ILE A 202 -4.21 2.28 -0.37
N SER A 203 -5.23 2.76 -1.08
CA SER A 203 -6.22 1.90 -1.76
C SER A 203 -6.70 0.73 -0.88
N PRO A 204 -7.12 0.96 0.40
CA PRO A 204 -7.34 -0.12 1.34
C PRO A 204 -8.52 -1.01 0.92
N TRP A 205 -8.32 -2.34 0.97
CA TRP A 205 -9.40 -3.33 0.80
C TRP A 205 -10.15 -3.50 2.13
N VAL A 206 -11.20 -2.73 2.31
CA VAL A 206 -11.91 -2.57 3.59
C VAL A 206 -13.16 -3.44 3.73
N ASP A 207 -13.63 -4.03 2.65
CA ASP A 207 -14.70 -5.04 2.59
C ASP A 207 -14.25 -6.16 1.67
N VAL A 208 -13.99 -7.36 2.22
CA VAL A 208 -13.45 -8.47 1.43
C VAL A 208 -14.46 -9.07 0.45
N LEU A 209 -15.74 -8.80 0.61
CA LEU A 209 -16.81 -9.15 -0.35
C LEU A 209 -17.23 -7.94 -1.20
N GLY A 210 -16.66 -6.76 -0.92
CA GLY A 210 -16.96 -5.51 -1.61
C GLY A 210 -16.34 -5.41 -2.99
N GLY A 211 -16.18 -4.15 -3.40
CA GLY A 211 -15.74 -3.79 -4.73
C GLY A 211 -16.91 -3.41 -5.61
N ASP A 212 -16.79 -2.27 -6.28
CA ASP A 212 -17.83 -1.73 -7.15
C ASP A 212 -17.72 -2.34 -8.55
N ASP A 213 -18.70 -3.18 -8.93
CA ASP A 213 -18.72 -3.82 -10.24
C ASP A 213 -18.88 -2.80 -11.40
N ALA A 214 -19.44 -1.61 -11.13
CA ALA A 214 -19.50 -0.53 -12.12
C ALA A 214 -18.12 0.06 -12.46
N LEU A 215 -17.14 -0.10 -11.56
CA LEU A 215 -15.77 0.34 -11.79
C LEU A 215 -14.86 -0.75 -12.40
N GLN A 216 -15.36 -1.99 -12.53
CA GLN A 216 -14.57 -3.11 -13.05
C GLN A 216 -14.03 -2.87 -14.47
N GLU A 217 -14.77 -2.14 -15.32
CA GLU A 217 -14.31 -1.80 -16.67
C GLU A 217 -13.11 -0.84 -16.71
N TYR A 218 -12.92 -0.04 -15.64
CA TYR A 218 -11.81 0.90 -15.51
C TYR A 218 -10.62 0.33 -14.75
N ASP A 219 -10.86 -0.67 -13.86
CA ASP A 219 -9.81 -1.32 -13.10
C ASP A 219 -9.16 -2.43 -13.95
N THR A 220 -8.00 -2.12 -14.50
CA THR A 220 -7.24 -3.04 -15.35
C THR A 220 -6.38 -4.02 -14.56
N PHE A 221 -6.34 -3.89 -13.23
CA PHE A 221 -5.46 -4.69 -12.36
C PHE A 221 -6.26 -5.67 -11.49
N LEU A 222 -7.34 -5.22 -10.87
CA LEU A 222 -8.14 -6.03 -9.97
C LEU A 222 -9.32 -6.71 -10.71
N ASN A 223 -9.74 -7.87 -10.18
CA ASN A 223 -10.93 -8.59 -10.61
C ASN A 223 -11.80 -8.89 -9.40
N ASN A 224 -12.99 -8.28 -9.35
CA ASN A 224 -13.91 -8.40 -8.21
C ASN A 224 -14.35 -9.83 -7.93
N GLU A 225 -14.57 -10.65 -8.95
CA GLU A 225 -14.96 -12.04 -8.77
C GLU A 225 -13.86 -12.81 -8.02
N VAL A 226 -12.62 -12.68 -8.48
CA VAL A 226 -11.45 -13.31 -7.83
C VAL A 226 -11.28 -12.80 -6.41
N LEU A 227 -11.39 -11.49 -6.18
CA LEU A 227 -11.22 -10.88 -4.86
C LEU A 227 -12.26 -11.40 -3.86
N ARG A 228 -13.53 -11.55 -4.26
CA ARG A 228 -14.58 -12.10 -3.38
C ARG A 228 -14.28 -13.54 -2.96
N HIS A 229 -13.73 -14.36 -3.86
CA HIS A 229 -13.28 -15.72 -3.51
C HIS A 229 -12.11 -15.69 -2.53
N VAL A 230 -11.10 -14.89 -2.83
CA VAL A 230 -9.93 -14.70 -1.95
C VAL A 230 -10.36 -14.18 -0.58
N GLY A 231 -11.26 -13.20 -0.55
CA GLY A 231 -11.75 -12.61 0.69
C GLY A 231 -12.53 -13.59 1.55
N ALA A 232 -13.37 -14.44 0.94
CA ALA A 232 -14.09 -15.50 1.63
C ALA A 232 -13.12 -16.54 2.22
N ASP A 233 -12.11 -16.95 1.47
CA ASP A 233 -11.09 -17.88 1.93
C ASP A 233 -10.24 -17.27 3.05
N TRP A 234 -9.90 -15.96 2.98
CA TRP A 234 -9.16 -15.25 4.02
C TRP A 234 -9.94 -15.18 5.33
N ALA A 235 -11.25 -14.96 5.27
CA ALA A 235 -12.13 -14.99 6.44
C ALA A 235 -12.09 -16.36 7.14
N GLY A 236 -11.94 -17.45 6.37
CA GLY A 236 -11.93 -18.82 6.88
C GLY A 236 -13.29 -19.16 7.52
N GLU A 237 -13.28 -19.40 8.84
CA GLU A 237 -14.50 -19.72 9.60
C GLU A 237 -15.25 -18.48 10.12
N LEU A 238 -14.69 -17.28 9.95
CA LEU A 238 -15.33 -16.05 10.38
C LEU A 238 -16.36 -15.57 9.36
N ASP A 239 -17.30 -14.75 9.80
CA ASP A 239 -18.13 -13.98 8.90
C ASP A 239 -17.22 -13.03 8.09
N PRO A 240 -17.29 -13.02 6.76
CA PRO A 240 -16.54 -12.06 5.95
C PRO A 240 -16.79 -10.58 6.33
N ARG A 241 -17.89 -10.29 7.02
CA ARG A 241 -18.19 -8.96 7.59
C ARG A 241 -17.68 -8.75 9.01
N ASP A 242 -17.01 -9.73 9.59
CA ASP A 242 -16.32 -9.51 10.87
C ASP A 242 -15.32 -8.35 10.71
N PRO A 243 -15.26 -7.37 11.63
CA PRO A 243 -14.36 -6.22 11.54
C PRO A 243 -12.87 -6.56 11.39
N ILE A 244 -12.42 -7.71 11.89
CA ILE A 244 -11.01 -8.10 11.66
C ILE A 244 -10.74 -8.59 10.23
N VAL A 245 -11.80 -8.92 9.48
CA VAL A 245 -11.76 -9.33 8.06
C VAL A 245 -12.09 -8.13 7.17
N SER A 246 -13.21 -7.46 7.47
CA SER A 246 -13.74 -6.31 6.71
C SER A 246 -13.92 -5.11 7.64
N PRO A 247 -12.88 -4.29 7.84
CA PRO A 247 -12.89 -3.18 8.80
C PRO A 247 -13.89 -2.07 8.46
N LEU A 248 -14.45 -2.03 7.26
CA LEU A 248 -15.58 -1.15 6.93
C LEU A 248 -16.75 -1.35 7.91
N TYR A 249 -16.96 -2.55 8.43
CA TYR A 249 -18.06 -2.86 9.37
C TYR A 249 -17.69 -2.60 10.84
N GLY A 250 -16.42 -2.31 11.14
CA GLY A 250 -15.94 -2.02 12.48
C GLY A 250 -16.30 -0.62 13.00
N ASP A 251 -15.97 -0.38 14.26
CA ASP A 251 -16.13 0.93 14.89
C ASP A 251 -14.98 1.86 14.48
N MET A 252 -15.33 3.09 14.10
CA MET A 252 -14.37 4.12 13.70
C MET A 252 -14.14 5.16 14.81
N GLN A 253 -14.95 5.15 15.88
CA GLN A 253 -14.86 6.16 16.93
C GLN A 253 -13.49 6.09 17.62
N GLY A 254 -12.83 7.24 17.81
CA GLY A 254 -11.57 7.35 18.54
C GLY A 254 -10.33 6.87 17.79
N LEU A 255 -10.45 6.40 16.54
CA LEU A 255 -9.30 6.06 15.71
C LEU A 255 -8.35 7.26 15.55
N PRO A 256 -7.05 7.03 15.33
CA PRO A 256 -6.07 8.10 15.16
C PRO A 256 -6.28 8.88 13.85
N PRO A 257 -5.65 10.06 13.70
CA PRO A 257 -5.65 10.78 12.44
C PRO A 257 -5.28 9.86 11.27
N THR A 258 -6.07 9.92 10.19
CA THR A 258 -6.00 8.94 9.09
C THR A 258 -5.92 9.65 7.74
N ASP A 259 -5.01 9.19 6.88
CA ASP A 259 -4.94 9.57 5.47
C ASP A 259 -5.30 8.37 4.60
N LEU A 260 -6.28 8.57 3.72
CA LEU A 260 -6.73 7.59 2.72
C LEU A 260 -6.29 8.05 1.33
N PHE A 261 -5.59 7.21 0.59
CA PHE A 261 -5.20 7.47 -0.80
C PHE A 261 -5.97 6.52 -1.72
N THR A 262 -6.54 7.03 -2.80
CA THR A 262 -7.29 6.24 -3.78
C THR A 262 -7.27 6.86 -5.16
N GLY A 263 -7.38 6.03 -6.20
CA GLY A 263 -7.68 6.45 -7.54
C GLY A 263 -9.17 6.26 -7.87
N THR A 264 -9.70 7.03 -8.83
CA THR A 264 -11.12 6.87 -9.21
C THR A 264 -11.38 5.69 -10.14
N TRP A 265 -10.33 5.03 -10.64
CA TRP A 265 -10.40 3.87 -11.52
C TRP A 265 -9.92 2.59 -10.82
N GLU A 266 -10.34 2.42 -9.57
CA GLU A 266 -10.17 1.16 -8.83
C GLU A 266 -11.49 0.70 -8.24
N VAL A 267 -11.71 -0.61 -8.22
CA VAL A 267 -12.96 -1.23 -7.73
C VAL A 267 -13.24 -0.93 -6.25
N PHE A 268 -12.23 -0.56 -5.47
CA PHE A 268 -12.38 -0.22 -4.05
C PHE A 268 -12.75 1.24 -3.78
N TYR A 269 -12.76 2.11 -4.80
CA TYR A 269 -13.01 3.54 -4.63
C TYR A 269 -14.27 3.84 -3.82
N THR A 270 -15.40 3.21 -4.17
CA THR A 270 -16.68 3.43 -3.50
C THR A 270 -16.63 3.03 -2.01
N ASP A 271 -15.96 1.93 -1.66
CA ASP A 271 -15.87 1.47 -0.27
C ASP A 271 -14.85 2.31 0.53
N ILE A 272 -13.81 2.83 -0.11
CA ILE A 272 -12.87 3.79 0.50
C ILE A 272 -13.56 5.10 0.84
N VAL A 273 -14.41 5.63 -0.06
CA VAL A 273 -15.22 6.82 0.19
C VAL A 273 -16.18 6.59 1.35
N LYS A 274 -16.91 5.46 1.37
CA LYS A 274 -17.78 5.08 2.51
C LYS A 274 -17.00 5.00 3.82
N THR A 275 -15.79 4.46 3.80
CA THR A 275 -14.92 4.38 4.99
C THR A 275 -14.56 5.78 5.48
N CYS A 276 -14.15 6.67 4.58
CA CYS A 276 -13.86 8.06 4.90
C CYS A 276 -15.07 8.77 5.54
N ASP A 277 -16.25 8.60 4.97
CA ASP A 277 -17.48 9.22 5.48
C ASP A 277 -17.87 8.65 6.85
N LYS A 278 -17.70 7.34 7.07
CA LYS A 278 -17.88 6.69 8.36
C LYS A 278 -16.91 7.23 9.41
N MET A 279 -15.64 7.40 9.07
CA MET A 279 -14.62 7.99 9.94
C MET A 279 -14.98 9.44 10.31
N LYS A 280 -15.38 10.26 9.33
CA LYS A 280 -15.84 11.65 9.58
C LYS A 280 -17.04 11.68 10.52
N ALA A 281 -18.04 10.83 10.28
CA ALA A 281 -19.23 10.74 11.13
C ALA A 281 -18.90 10.32 12.57
N ALA A 282 -17.83 9.53 12.75
CA ALA A 282 -17.31 9.12 14.05
C ALA A 282 -16.37 10.17 14.71
N GLY A 283 -16.15 11.32 14.06
CA GLY A 283 -15.30 12.40 14.58
C GLY A 283 -13.79 12.17 14.41
N VAL A 284 -13.38 11.26 13.55
CA VAL A 284 -11.97 11.03 13.24
C VAL A 284 -11.44 12.15 12.34
N ASP A 285 -10.24 12.64 12.63
CA ASP A 285 -9.50 13.54 11.73
C ASP A 285 -9.01 12.72 10.52
N VAL A 286 -9.79 12.74 9.43
CA VAL A 286 -9.53 11.96 8.23
C VAL A 286 -9.42 12.83 6.99
N SER A 287 -8.37 12.57 6.20
CA SER A 287 -8.14 13.19 4.89
C SER A 287 -8.25 12.13 3.78
N LEU A 288 -9.01 12.43 2.73
CA LEU A 288 -9.15 11.59 1.54
C LEU A 288 -8.40 12.24 0.37
N HIS A 289 -7.37 11.57 -0.11
CA HIS A 289 -6.52 11.98 -1.23
C HIS A 289 -6.93 11.20 -2.48
N VAL A 290 -7.74 11.81 -3.32
CA VAL A 290 -8.25 11.21 -4.55
C VAL A 290 -7.43 11.66 -5.75
N LYS A 291 -7.04 10.72 -6.61
CA LYS A 291 -6.42 11.02 -7.90
C LYS A 291 -7.29 10.48 -9.03
N GLU A 292 -7.81 11.40 -9.85
CA GLU A 292 -8.68 11.04 -10.98
C GLU A 292 -7.99 10.12 -11.97
N LYS A 293 -8.75 9.13 -12.47
CA LYS A 293 -8.33 8.15 -13.49
C LYS A 293 -7.13 7.29 -13.11
N MET A 294 -6.67 7.36 -11.85
CA MET A 294 -5.64 6.44 -11.38
C MET A 294 -6.27 5.14 -10.89
N GLY A 295 -5.56 4.04 -11.11
CA GLY A 295 -5.97 2.71 -10.67
C GLY A 295 -5.42 2.34 -9.31
N HIS A 296 -5.64 1.10 -8.93
CA HIS A 296 -5.32 0.53 -7.64
C HIS A 296 -3.85 0.72 -7.23
N VAL A 297 -3.62 1.13 -5.99
CA VAL A 297 -2.32 1.41 -5.37
C VAL A 297 -1.40 2.33 -6.20
N TYR A 298 -1.97 3.29 -6.93
CA TYR A 298 -1.20 4.20 -7.79
C TYR A 298 -0.01 4.90 -7.10
N PRO A 299 0.00 5.16 -5.79
CA PRO A 299 1.18 5.72 -5.12
C PRO A 299 2.44 4.85 -5.28
N LEU A 300 2.28 3.54 -5.50
CA LEU A 300 3.40 2.62 -5.71
C LEU A 300 3.84 2.54 -7.18
N TRP A 301 3.12 3.18 -8.11
CA TRP A 301 3.43 3.12 -9.53
C TRP A 301 4.66 3.96 -9.90
N PRO A 302 5.52 3.49 -10.83
CA PRO A 302 6.67 4.23 -11.32
C PRO A 302 6.28 5.31 -12.35
N CYS A 303 5.42 6.24 -11.92
CA CYS A 303 4.90 7.34 -12.74
C CYS A 303 4.92 8.66 -11.96
N PRO A 304 4.78 9.83 -12.63
CA PRO A 304 4.75 11.13 -11.98
C PRO A 304 3.71 11.24 -10.88
N GLU A 305 2.49 10.74 -11.10
CA GLU A 305 1.38 10.76 -10.13
C GLU A 305 1.72 9.92 -8.89
N GLY A 306 2.31 8.74 -9.08
CA GLY A 306 2.77 7.90 -7.97
C GLY A 306 3.89 8.58 -7.17
N LYS A 307 4.85 9.21 -7.85
CA LYS A 307 5.91 9.98 -7.20
C LYS A 307 5.36 11.16 -6.39
N GLU A 308 4.37 11.88 -6.93
CA GLU A 308 3.68 12.97 -6.21
C GLU A 308 3.01 12.45 -4.94
N ALA A 309 2.29 11.33 -5.02
CA ALA A 309 1.65 10.71 -3.87
C ALA A 309 2.66 10.22 -2.82
N ARG A 310 3.77 9.56 -3.22
CA ARG A 310 4.83 9.16 -2.29
C ARG A 310 5.48 10.35 -1.59
N LYS A 311 5.68 11.46 -2.30
CA LYS A 311 6.17 12.70 -1.68
C LYS A 311 5.18 13.23 -0.62
N MET A 312 3.89 13.25 -0.92
CA MET A 312 2.84 13.66 0.03
C MET A 312 2.84 12.73 1.25
N ILE A 313 2.93 11.42 1.07
CA ILE A 313 3.05 10.44 2.16
C ILE A 313 4.29 10.73 3.02
N ALA A 314 5.45 11.01 2.41
CA ALA A 314 6.67 11.38 3.14
C ALA A 314 6.47 12.66 3.97
N GLU A 315 5.77 13.67 3.44
CA GLU A 315 5.44 14.89 4.18
C GLU A 315 4.50 14.60 5.36
N ILE A 316 3.54 13.70 5.20
CA ILE A 316 2.61 13.26 6.27
C ILE A 316 3.41 12.54 7.37
N ILE A 317 4.26 11.57 7.01
CA ILE A 317 5.13 10.86 7.96
C ILE A 317 5.99 11.86 8.76
N SER A 318 6.62 12.82 8.08
CA SER A 318 7.50 13.80 8.71
C SER A 318 6.80 14.77 9.67
N LYS A 319 5.46 14.90 9.58
CA LYS A 319 4.65 15.78 10.44
C LYS A 319 4.06 15.07 11.67
N VAL A 320 4.28 13.78 11.81
CA VAL A 320 3.82 13.04 12.99
C VAL A 320 4.53 13.56 14.24
N LYS A 321 3.72 13.96 15.23
CA LYS A 321 4.21 14.47 16.52
C LYS A 321 3.90 13.45 17.62
N PHE A 322 4.82 13.24 18.54
CA PHE A 322 4.74 12.27 19.62
C PHE A 322 5.47 12.71 20.90
#